data_56562ec061d58fae23f036ada0cc46f8
#
_entry.id   56562ec061d58fae23f036ada0cc46f8
#
_cell.length_a   1.000
_cell.length_b   1.000
_cell.length_c   1.000
_cell.angle_alpha   90.00
_cell.angle_beta   90.00
_cell.angle_gamma   90.00
#
_symmetry.space_group_name_H-M   'P 1'
#
loop_
_entity.id
_entity.type
_entity.pdbx_description
1 polymer ?
#
loop_
_entity_poly.entity_id
_entity_poly.type
_entity_poly.pdbx_seq_one_letter_code
_entity_poly.pdbx_strand_id
1 'polypeptide(L)'
;MKSKKLKKWTTLLTCATALTVMTACSQSSSQATGTTSSATSKTSSVTATTSKKTNKNNSNYFTSKDSDTSYDESSASKIKLSGSSADVSGDGVAVSGSTVTISKAGTYVISGKSDGVQIKVDSGDSDDVHIILDGVTMTNTNAAINATKAGHVYLTLKDGTTNTLSDSSSNSDEDADAVIFSKGDLTINGSATLNIDAKKNNGIKANDSLHMTGGTYKITSVGDAFNVNDELNLMGTTMTIEAEEDAVKVDNDDDTSVGTMYLSDNTMTIKAGDDGIHASGNLIIDSGTYKVEKSTEGIEGKSVTINGGNIDVYATDDGVNAANANASQSEIFFKMTDGTLNVEVGQGDTDPIDSNGDIIVSGGTINLTGQSGFDFDGSATYTGGDITINGEKQTKIENSMPGGGGPQGDGGPQGGGQPGGFGGGH
;
A
#
# COMPACT_ATOMS: atom_id res chain seq x y z
N MET A 1 24.29 -13.31 -18.52
CA MET A 1 25.47 -12.88 -17.74
C MET A 1 25.00 -12.73 -16.30
N LYS A 2 25.54 -13.48 -15.36
CA LYS A 2 25.03 -13.51 -13.97
C LYS A 2 25.48 -12.26 -13.21
N SER A 3 24.54 -11.43 -12.79
CA SER A 3 24.78 -10.30 -11.88
C SER A 3 24.95 -10.83 -10.45
N LYS A 4 26.05 -10.46 -9.79
CA LYS A 4 26.34 -10.83 -8.39
C LYS A 4 25.75 -9.76 -7.49
N LYS A 5 24.73 -10.10 -6.73
CA LYS A 5 24.25 -9.26 -5.62
C LYS A 5 25.32 -9.16 -4.53
N LEU A 6 25.65 -7.95 -4.16
CA LEU A 6 26.62 -7.61 -3.12
C LEU A 6 25.84 -7.54 -1.78
N LYS A 7 26.11 -8.48 -0.88
CA LYS A 7 25.56 -8.42 0.51
C LYS A 7 26.31 -7.33 1.31
N LYS A 8 25.60 -6.30 1.75
CA LYS A 8 26.09 -5.37 2.76
C LYS A 8 25.89 -5.98 4.15
N TRP A 9 26.97 -6.12 4.88
CA TRP A 9 26.97 -6.46 6.31
C TRP A 9 26.86 -5.17 7.12
N THR A 10 25.86 -5.04 7.95
CA THR A 10 25.73 -3.93 8.90
C THR A 10 26.08 -4.42 10.28
N THR A 11 27.03 -3.74 10.89
CA THR A 11 27.58 -4.04 12.23
C THR A 11 26.68 -3.40 13.29
N LEU A 12 26.12 -4.22 14.19
CA LEU A 12 25.35 -3.78 15.34
C LEU A 12 26.28 -3.12 16.38
N LEU A 13 26.00 -1.88 16.74
CA LEU A 13 26.64 -1.17 17.86
C LEU A 13 25.62 -1.02 18.99
N THR A 14 25.79 -1.79 20.06
CA THR A 14 25.01 -1.71 21.29
C THR A 14 25.48 -0.55 22.15
N CYS A 15 24.58 0.38 22.45
CA CYS A 15 24.80 1.41 23.48
C CYS A 15 23.76 1.23 24.61
N ALA A 16 24.24 0.80 25.76
CA ALA A 16 23.47 0.73 26.99
C ALA A 16 23.53 2.09 27.70
N THR A 17 22.39 2.67 28.06
CA THR A 17 22.34 3.79 28.99
C THR A 17 21.29 3.56 30.07
N ALA A 18 21.75 3.83 31.31
CA ALA A 18 21.13 3.54 32.58
C ALA A 18 19.92 4.46 32.89
N LEU A 19 18.92 3.88 33.55
CA LEU A 19 17.83 4.57 34.23
C LEU A 19 18.33 5.30 35.49
N THR A 20 17.90 6.55 35.67
CA THR A 20 17.85 7.18 36.99
C THR A 20 16.42 7.64 37.27
N VAL A 21 15.84 7.05 38.31
CA VAL A 21 14.55 7.41 38.92
C VAL A 21 14.77 8.59 39.87
N MET A 22 13.97 9.63 39.77
CA MET A 22 13.77 10.59 40.85
C MET A 22 12.30 10.78 41.14
N THR A 23 11.93 10.35 42.32
CA THR A 23 10.67 10.62 43.03
C THR A 23 10.76 11.93 43.79
N ALA A 24 9.81 12.82 43.70
CA ALA A 24 9.55 13.83 44.73
C ALA A 24 8.07 14.14 44.81
N CYS A 25 7.48 13.79 45.93
CA CYS A 25 6.19 14.29 46.44
C CYS A 25 6.37 15.68 47.05
N SER A 26 5.40 16.59 46.92
CA SER A 26 4.88 17.37 48.05
C SER A 26 3.54 18.02 47.73
N GLN A 27 2.61 17.87 48.69
CA GLN A 27 1.33 18.56 48.78
C GLN A 27 1.55 19.99 49.32
N SER A 28 0.66 20.92 48.93
CA SER A 28 0.00 21.75 49.91
C SER A 28 -1.16 22.59 49.28
N SER A 29 -2.23 22.66 50.01
CA SER A 29 -3.49 23.33 49.78
C SER A 29 -3.41 24.84 50.02
N SER A 30 -4.14 25.66 49.27
CA SER A 30 -4.86 26.80 49.86
C SER A 30 -5.95 27.32 48.90
N GLN A 31 -7.15 27.48 49.46
CA GLN A 31 -8.33 28.11 48.87
C GLN A 31 -8.15 29.64 48.80
N ALA A 32 -8.67 30.24 47.75
CA ALA A 32 -9.22 31.59 47.79
C ALA A 32 -10.29 31.79 46.68
N THR A 33 -11.38 32.31 47.11
CA THR A 33 -12.63 32.62 46.42
C THR A 33 -12.50 33.81 45.46
N GLY A 34 -13.27 33.79 44.36
CA GLY A 34 -13.90 34.99 43.87
C GLY A 34 -13.89 35.27 42.37
N THR A 35 -15.08 35.25 41.86
CA THR A 35 -15.70 36.08 40.81
C THR A 35 -15.70 35.54 39.37
N THR A 36 -16.90 35.21 38.97
CA THR A 36 -17.45 34.96 37.64
C THR A 36 -17.09 36.01 36.59
N SER A 37 -16.64 35.53 35.43
CA SER A 37 -16.98 36.12 34.14
C SER A 37 -17.03 35.03 33.07
N SER A 38 -18.24 34.88 32.54
CA SER A 38 -18.55 33.90 31.47
C SER A 38 -17.92 34.33 30.16
N ALA A 39 -16.95 33.57 29.68
CA ALA A 39 -16.50 33.63 28.29
C ALA A 39 -17.06 32.40 27.57
N THR A 40 -18.07 32.60 26.78
CA THR A 40 -18.67 31.59 25.90
C THR A 40 -17.69 31.29 24.76
N SER A 41 -16.95 30.23 24.88
CA SER A 41 -16.18 29.69 23.74
C SER A 41 -17.16 29.01 22.79
N LYS A 42 -17.39 29.63 21.63
CA LYS A 42 -18.10 29.00 20.54
C LYS A 42 -17.14 27.93 19.96
N THR A 43 -17.37 26.68 20.30
CA THR A 43 -16.82 25.55 19.59
C THR A 43 -17.52 25.48 18.23
N SER A 44 -16.84 25.94 17.17
CA SER A 44 -17.27 25.71 15.80
C SER A 44 -17.02 24.24 15.48
N SER A 45 -18.05 23.43 15.57
CA SER A 45 -18.04 22.10 14.95
C SER A 45 -18.09 22.30 13.45
N VAL A 46 -16.97 22.13 12.79
CA VAL A 46 -16.91 21.97 11.34
C VAL A 46 -17.49 20.58 11.05
N THR A 47 -18.76 20.54 10.71
CA THR A 47 -19.38 19.35 10.13
C THR A 47 -18.84 19.24 8.71
N ALA A 48 -17.87 18.35 8.50
CA ALA A 48 -17.44 17.96 7.18
C ALA A 48 -18.63 17.28 6.49
N THR A 49 -19.27 18.01 5.59
CA THR A 49 -20.29 17.45 4.71
C THR A 49 -19.55 16.67 3.63
N THR A 50 -19.28 15.39 3.86
CA THR A 50 -18.83 14.48 2.83
C THR A 50 -19.94 14.35 1.79
N SER A 51 -19.85 15.12 0.71
CA SER A 51 -20.63 14.86 -0.49
C SER A 51 -20.11 13.55 -1.08
N LYS A 52 -20.88 12.45 -0.93
CA LYS A 52 -20.66 11.22 -1.69
C LYS A 52 -20.86 11.52 -3.17
N LYS A 53 -19.80 11.93 -3.86
CA LYS A 53 -19.71 11.76 -5.30
C LYS A 53 -19.55 10.24 -5.50
N THR A 54 -20.60 9.57 -5.96
CA THR A 54 -20.47 8.19 -6.45
C THR A 54 -19.59 8.24 -7.69
N ASN A 55 -18.37 7.75 -7.56
CA ASN A 55 -17.43 7.67 -8.68
C ASN A 55 -17.98 6.71 -9.74
N LYS A 56 -18.12 7.21 -10.97
CA LYS A 56 -18.64 6.44 -12.11
C LYS A 56 -17.61 5.43 -12.67
N ASN A 57 -16.40 5.40 -12.16
CA ASN A 57 -15.29 4.61 -12.72
C ASN A 57 -15.12 3.22 -12.09
N ASN A 58 -15.75 2.92 -10.95
CA ASN A 58 -15.52 1.66 -10.22
C ASN A 58 -15.87 0.40 -11.03
N SER A 59 -16.79 0.51 -12.01
CA SER A 59 -17.18 -0.64 -12.87
C SER A 59 -16.09 -1.11 -13.84
N ASN A 60 -15.00 -0.37 -13.98
CA ASN A 60 -13.84 -0.80 -14.79
C ASN A 60 -12.86 -1.65 -13.98
N TYR A 61 -12.89 -1.54 -12.64
CA TYR A 61 -11.93 -2.14 -11.72
C TYR A 61 -12.56 -3.23 -10.85
N PHE A 62 -13.88 -3.28 -10.77
CA PHE A 62 -14.60 -4.26 -9.96
C PHE A 62 -15.80 -4.83 -10.73
N THR A 63 -16.04 -6.11 -10.52
CA THR A 63 -17.26 -6.79 -10.94
C THR A 63 -18.27 -6.82 -9.80
N SER A 64 -19.52 -7.20 -10.10
CA SER A 64 -20.53 -7.40 -9.04
C SER A 64 -20.17 -8.54 -8.09
N LYS A 65 -19.35 -9.51 -8.52
CA LYS A 65 -18.89 -10.62 -7.68
C LYS A 65 -17.91 -10.16 -6.60
N ASP A 66 -17.10 -9.14 -6.86
CA ASP A 66 -16.11 -8.67 -5.90
C ASP A 66 -16.74 -8.10 -4.62
N SER A 67 -17.98 -7.65 -4.69
CA SER A 67 -18.74 -7.15 -3.53
C SER A 67 -19.86 -8.09 -3.05
N ASP A 68 -20.03 -9.24 -3.71
CA ASP A 68 -21.07 -10.22 -3.34
C ASP A 68 -20.59 -11.07 -2.17
N THR A 69 -21.17 -10.84 -0.99
CA THR A 69 -20.90 -11.59 0.24
C THR A 69 -21.95 -12.65 0.52
N SER A 70 -22.93 -12.82 -0.39
CA SER A 70 -24.04 -13.73 -0.18
C SER A 70 -23.63 -15.19 -0.38
N TYR A 71 -24.16 -16.07 0.43
CA TYR A 71 -24.00 -17.51 0.29
C TYR A 71 -25.16 -18.25 0.94
N ASP A 72 -25.42 -19.49 0.48
CA ASP A 72 -26.37 -20.38 1.12
C ASP A 72 -25.68 -21.24 2.19
N GLU A 73 -25.93 -20.91 3.46
CA GLU A 73 -25.34 -21.62 4.58
C GLU A 73 -25.77 -23.09 4.66
N SER A 74 -26.93 -23.45 4.14
CA SER A 74 -27.45 -24.80 4.19
C SER A 74 -26.73 -25.76 3.24
N SER A 75 -26.21 -25.27 2.14
CA SER A 75 -25.45 -26.04 1.14
C SER A 75 -23.93 -25.93 1.32
N ALA A 76 -23.45 -25.01 2.16
CA ALA A 76 -22.03 -24.80 2.38
C ALA A 76 -21.38 -25.95 3.14
N SER A 77 -20.19 -26.38 2.70
CA SER A 77 -19.33 -27.28 3.48
C SER A 77 -18.79 -26.55 4.71
N LYS A 78 -18.67 -27.28 5.84
CA LYS A 78 -18.23 -26.68 7.11
C LYS A 78 -16.85 -27.21 7.48
N ILE A 79 -15.99 -26.29 7.94
CA ILE A 79 -14.64 -26.56 8.45
C ILE A 79 -14.58 -25.95 9.86
N LYS A 80 -14.58 -26.79 10.88
CA LYS A 80 -14.46 -26.36 12.27
C LYS A 80 -13.06 -26.64 12.79
N LEU A 81 -12.28 -25.60 12.95
CA LEU A 81 -10.92 -25.68 13.45
C LEU A 81 -10.91 -26.00 14.95
N SER A 82 -10.01 -26.91 15.38
CA SER A 82 -9.84 -27.31 16.77
C SER A 82 -8.41 -27.76 17.07
N GLY A 83 -7.61 -26.88 17.68
CA GLY A 83 -6.21 -27.17 17.99
C GLY A 83 -5.38 -27.44 16.73
N SER A 84 -4.75 -28.61 16.63
CA SER A 84 -3.91 -29.00 15.48
C SER A 84 -4.67 -29.79 14.40
N SER A 85 -6.01 -29.77 14.40
CA SER A 85 -6.85 -30.49 13.44
C SER A 85 -8.12 -29.68 13.12
N ALA A 86 -8.96 -30.24 12.25
CA ALA A 86 -10.27 -29.70 11.95
C ALA A 86 -11.31 -30.83 11.78
N ASP A 87 -12.55 -30.54 12.17
CA ASP A 87 -13.70 -31.35 11.79
C ASP A 87 -14.30 -30.78 10.52
N VAL A 88 -14.53 -31.62 9.53
CA VAL A 88 -15.08 -31.21 8.23
C VAL A 88 -16.36 -31.96 7.91
N SER A 89 -17.30 -31.28 7.24
CA SER A 89 -18.52 -31.88 6.72
C SER A 89 -18.93 -31.20 5.42
N GLY A 90 -19.57 -31.92 4.54
CA GLY A 90 -19.94 -31.46 3.21
C GLY A 90 -19.03 -32.05 2.13
N ASP A 91 -19.18 -31.55 0.91
CA ASP A 91 -18.47 -32.05 -0.25
C ASP A 91 -17.23 -31.22 -0.58
N GLY A 92 -16.28 -31.79 -1.29
CA GLY A 92 -15.07 -31.08 -1.77
C GLY A 92 -14.05 -30.71 -0.70
N VAL A 93 -14.17 -31.22 0.53
CA VAL A 93 -13.24 -30.94 1.62
C VAL A 93 -12.77 -32.22 2.31
N ALA A 94 -11.47 -32.27 2.62
CA ALA A 94 -10.86 -33.42 3.30
C ALA A 94 -9.77 -32.94 4.26
N VAL A 95 -9.53 -33.72 5.33
CA VAL A 95 -8.45 -33.48 6.31
C VAL A 95 -7.40 -34.58 6.21
N SER A 96 -6.15 -34.20 6.14
CA SER A 96 -5.01 -35.09 6.21
C SER A 96 -3.93 -34.49 7.12
N GLY A 97 -3.76 -35.04 8.31
CA GLY A 97 -2.90 -34.44 9.33
C GLY A 97 -3.40 -33.05 9.74
N SER A 98 -2.56 -32.04 9.56
CA SER A 98 -2.89 -30.65 9.82
C SER A 98 -3.30 -29.87 8.56
N THR A 99 -3.49 -30.52 7.41
CA THR A 99 -3.92 -29.88 6.18
C THR A 99 -5.39 -30.18 5.91
N VAL A 100 -6.17 -29.12 5.72
CA VAL A 100 -7.54 -29.18 5.19
C VAL A 100 -7.47 -28.81 3.71
N THR A 101 -7.79 -29.76 2.84
CA THR A 101 -7.78 -29.52 1.38
C THR A 101 -9.18 -29.29 0.87
N ILE A 102 -9.38 -28.16 0.19
CA ILE A 102 -10.55 -27.82 -0.60
C ILE A 102 -10.23 -28.19 -2.06
N SER A 103 -10.99 -29.10 -2.64
CA SER A 103 -10.68 -29.73 -3.94
C SER A 103 -11.76 -29.59 -5.00
N LYS A 104 -12.79 -28.76 -4.75
CA LYS A 104 -13.89 -28.50 -5.70
C LYS A 104 -14.40 -27.06 -5.59
N ALA A 105 -15.05 -26.59 -6.66
CA ALA A 105 -15.88 -25.39 -6.58
C ALA A 105 -16.96 -25.53 -5.48
N GLY A 106 -17.30 -24.42 -4.84
CA GLY A 106 -18.32 -24.41 -3.80
C GLY A 106 -18.04 -23.41 -2.67
N THR A 107 -18.91 -23.44 -1.65
CA THR A 107 -18.81 -22.55 -0.50
C THR A 107 -18.36 -23.33 0.74
N TYR A 108 -17.39 -22.77 1.46
CA TYR A 108 -16.73 -23.39 2.61
C TYR A 108 -16.71 -22.41 3.78
N VAL A 109 -17.48 -22.70 4.84
CA VAL A 109 -17.52 -21.87 6.04
C VAL A 109 -16.48 -22.40 7.04
N ILE A 110 -15.50 -21.56 7.36
CA ILE A 110 -14.42 -21.87 8.29
C ILE A 110 -14.69 -21.13 9.60
N SER A 111 -14.63 -21.87 10.72
CA SER A 111 -14.80 -21.31 12.06
C SER A 111 -13.88 -21.95 13.08
N GLY A 112 -13.72 -21.33 14.25
CA GLY A 112 -12.95 -21.88 15.35
C GLY A 112 -11.49 -21.45 15.38
N LYS A 113 -10.67 -22.23 16.12
CA LYS A 113 -9.27 -21.86 16.38
C LYS A 113 -8.34 -23.02 16.10
N SER A 114 -7.21 -22.74 15.45
CA SER A 114 -6.17 -23.74 15.21
C SER A 114 -4.77 -23.21 15.48
N ASP A 115 -3.90 -24.16 15.82
CA ASP A 115 -2.47 -23.98 15.89
C ASP A 115 -1.83 -25.09 15.02
N GLY A 116 -1.39 -24.72 13.83
CA GLY A 116 -0.76 -25.59 12.84
C GLY A 116 -1.66 -26.10 11.70
N VAL A 117 -2.97 -25.78 11.66
CA VAL A 117 -3.82 -26.17 10.53
C VAL A 117 -3.63 -25.21 9.36
N GLN A 118 -3.40 -25.77 8.18
CA GLN A 118 -3.39 -25.04 6.89
C GLN A 118 -4.67 -25.33 6.12
N ILE A 119 -5.26 -24.30 5.56
CA ILE A 119 -6.31 -24.41 4.53
C ILE A 119 -5.63 -24.39 3.17
N LYS A 120 -5.62 -25.52 2.46
CA LYS A 120 -5.10 -25.62 1.09
C LYS A 120 -6.28 -25.62 0.11
N VAL A 121 -6.24 -24.74 -0.88
CA VAL A 121 -7.13 -24.79 -2.04
C VAL A 121 -6.38 -25.42 -3.21
N ASP A 122 -6.91 -26.54 -3.73
CA ASP A 122 -6.33 -27.29 -4.84
C ASP A 122 -7.50 -27.89 -5.65
N SER A 123 -8.19 -27.02 -6.37
CA SER A 123 -9.40 -27.35 -7.14
C SER A 123 -9.14 -27.32 -8.65
N GLY A 124 -10.15 -27.23 -9.48
CA GLY A 124 -10.00 -27.11 -10.92
C GLY A 124 -9.59 -25.70 -11.36
N ASP A 125 -8.88 -25.55 -12.47
CA ASP A 125 -8.43 -24.24 -13.01
C ASP A 125 -9.58 -23.29 -13.39
N SER A 126 -10.82 -23.77 -13.44
CA SER A 126 -12.01 -22.97 -13.69
C SER A 126 -12.99 -22.96 -12.52
N ASP A 127 -12.57 -23.47 -11.37
CA ASP A 127 -13.43 -23.58 -10.18
C ASP A 127 -13.39 -22.28 -9.38
N ASP A 128 -14.57 -21.71 -9.11
CA ASP A 128 -14.73 -20.65 -8.13
C ASP A 128 -14.85 -21.27 -6.73
N VAL A 129 -13.95 -20.92 -5.84
CA VAL A 129 -13.94 -21.37 -4.44
C VAL A 129 -14.30 -20.21 -3.52
N HIS A 130 -15.42 -20.32 -2.80
CA HIS A 130 -15.89 -19.28 -1.88
C HIS A 130 -15.64 -19.70 -0.44
N ILE A 131 -14.71 -19.04 0.23
CA ILE A 131 -14.33 -19.27 1.64
C ILE A 131 -14.96 -18.18 2.50
N ILE A 132 -15.70 -18.58 3.53
CA ILE A 132 -16.30 -17.67 4.51
C ILE A 132 -15.52 -17.79 5.83
N LEU A 133 -14.89 -16.71 6.30
CA LEU A 133 -14.24 -16.67 7.60
C LEU A 133 -15.25 -16.25 8.68
N ASP A 134 -15.64 -17.18 9.54
CA ASP A 134 -16.63 -17.00 10.61
C ASP A 134 -15.96 -17.02 11.99
N GLY A 135 -15.24 -15.96 12.32
CA GLY A 135 -14.57 -15.82 13.62
C GLY A 135 -13.36 -16.78 13.80
N VAL A 136 -12.50 -16.81 12.80
CA VAL A 136 -11.35 -17.71 12.73
C VAL A 136 -10.16 -17.15 13.48
N THR A 137 -9.43 -18.03 14.20
CA THR A 137 -8.06 -17.75 14.66
C THR A 137 -7.15 -18.87 14.19
N MET A 138 -6.20 -18.57 13.32
CA MET A 138 -5.24 -19.55 12.80
C MET A 138 -3.80 -19.06 12.98
N THR A 139 -2.97 -19.95 13.52
CA THR A 139 -1.52 -19.83 13.47
C THR A 139 -0.98 -21.02 12.70
N ASN A 140 -0.10 -20.82 11.75
CA ASN A 140 0.54 -21.92 11.02
C ASN A 140 2.07 -21.70 10.94
N THR A 141 2.80 -22.74 10.59
CA THR A 141 4.23 -22.62 10.29
C THR A 141 4.43 -21.90 8.94
N ASN A 142 3.63 -22.28 7.93
CA ASN A 142 3.63 -21.68 6.57
C ASN A 142 2.33 -20.86 6.39
N ALA A 143 1.91 -20.63 5.15
CA ALA A 143 0.67 -19.92 4.85
C ALA A 143 -0.53 -20.55 5.61
N ALA A 144 -1.33 -19.71 6.27
CA ALA A 144 -2.57 -20.17 6.92
C ALA A 144 -3.62 -20.57 5.87
N ILE A 145 -3.72 -19.78 4.79
CA ILE A 145 -4.52 -20.08 3.61
C ILE A 145 -3.56 -20.12 2.42
N ASN A 146 -3.51 -21.27 1.74
CA ASN A 146 -2.63 -21.53 0.59
C ASN A 146 -3.47 -22.02 -0.60
N ALA A 147 -3.82 -21.10 -1.49
CA ALA A 147 -4.55 -21.40 -2.72
C ALA A 147 -3.57 -21.65 -3.87
N THR A 148 -3.21 -22.92 -4.03
CA THR A 148 -2.26 -23.36 -5.08
C THR A 148 -2.91 -23.56 -6.43
N LYS A 149 -4.25 -23.73 -6.48
CA LYS A 149 -5.00 -23.96 -7.71
C LYS A 149 -6.49 -23.68 -7.51
N ALA A 150 -7.03 -22.75 -8.27
CA ALA A 150 -8.46 -22.45 -8.44
C ALA A 150 -8.63 -21.60 -9.70
N GLY A 151 -9.83 -21.44 -10.19
CA GLY A 151 -10.16 -20.42 -11.19
C GLY A 151 -10.21 -19.03 -10.55
N HIS A 152 -10.87 -18.93 -9.37
CA HIS A 152 -10.92 -17.74 -8.55
C HIS A 152 -11.17 -18.11 -7.08
N VAL A 153 -10.51 -17.45 -6.15
CA VAL A 153 -10.78 -17.60 -4.72
C VAL A 153 -11.47 -16.35 -4.20
N TYR A 154 -12.68 -16.51 -3.66
CA TYR A 154 -13.40 -15.46 -2.93
C TYR A 154 -13.28 -15.73 -1.44
N LEU A 155 -12.75 -14.79 -0.69
CA LEU A 155 -12.59 -14.84 0.76
C LEU A 155 -13.50 -13.80 1.42
N THR A 156 -14.63 -14.25 1.96
CA THR A 156 -15.60 -13.35 2.60
C THR A 156 -15.40 -13.30 4.11
N LEU A 157 -15.23 -12.11 4.64
CA LEU A 157 -15.22 -11.82 6.07
C LEU A 157 -16.66 -11.71 6.58
N LYS A 158 -17.15 -12.74 7.25
CA LYS A 158 -18.54 -12.80 7.73
C LYS A 158 -18.83 -11.65 8.69
N ASP A 159 -19.90 -10.93 8.43
CA ASP A 159 -20.29 -9.76 9.22
C ASP A 159 -20.33 -10.02 10.74
N GLY A 160 -19.90 -9.02 11.52
CA GLY A 160 -19.84 -9.07 12.97
C GLY A 160 -18.75 -9.97 13.55
N THR A 161 -17.85 -10.54 12.76
CA THR A 161 -16.75 -11.39 13.22
C THR A 161 -15.41 -10.66 13.28
N THR A 162 -14.48 -11.27 14.00
CA THR A 162 -13.05 -10.90 13.96
C THR A 162 -12.26 -12.14 13.63
N ASN A 163 -11.46 -12.05 12.58
CA ASN A 163 -10.60 -13.13 12.10
C ASN A 163 -9.13 -12.76 12.35
N THR A 164 -8.31 -13.73 12.70
CA THR A 164 -6.88 -13.53 12.94
C THR A 164 -6.11 -14.67 12.31
N LEU A 165 -5.19 -14.33 11.43
CA LEU A 165 -4.32 -15.26 10.72
C LEU A 165 -2.87 -14.88 10.96
N SER A 166 -2.01 -15.86 11.17
CA SER A 166 -0.57 -15.66 11.26
C SER A 166 0.22 -16.84 10.74
N ASP A 167 1.40 -16.59 10.24
CA ASP A 167 2.42 -17.59 9.99
C ASP A 167 3.47 -17.62 11.12
N SER A 168 4.61 -18.23 10.86
CA SER A 168 5.74 -18.35 11.78
C SER A 168 7.02 -17.82 11.13
N SER A 169 7.93 -17.28 11.92
CA SER A 169 9.28 -16.91 11.47
C SER A 169 10.09 -18.06 10.87
N SER A 170 9.62 -19.31 11.03
CA SER A 170 10.19 -20.52 10.42
C SER A 170 9.48 -20.95 9.14
N ASN A 171 8.59 -20.12 8.58
CA ASN A 171 8.01 -20.35 7.25
C ASN A 171 9.14 -20.57 6.24
N SER A 172 9.12 -21.69 5.53
CA SER A 172 10.15 -22.11 4.57
C SER A 172 9.59 -22.37 3.18
N ASP A 173 8.32 -22.06 2.96
CA ASP A 173 7.69 -22.15 1.65
C ASP A 173 8.10 -20.90 0.84
N GLU A 174 8.94 -21.10 -0.17
CA GLU A 174 9.47 -20.00 -1.00
C GLU A 174 8.45 -19.55 -2.06
N ASP A 175 7.47 -20.39 -2.39
CA ASP A 175 6.43 -20.04 -3.37
C ASP A 175 5.23 -19.36 -2.66
N ALA A 176 4.79 -19.92 -1.52
CA ALA A 176 3.68 -19.40 -0.71
C ALA A 176 4.20 -18.70 0.56
N ASP A 177 5.05 -17.71 0.37
CA ASP A 177 5.76 -16.96 1.42
C ASP A 177 4.91 -15.83 2.04
N ALA A 178 3.64 -16.11 2.27
CA ALA A 178 2.67 -15.19 2.86
C ALA A 178 1.75 -15.87 3.87
N VAL A 179 1.03 -15.12 4.69
CA VAL A 179 -0.02 -15.65 5.58
C VAL A 179 -1.22 -16.10 4.77
N ILE A 180 -1.62 -15.31 3.76
CA ILE A 180 -2.60 -15.68 2.74
C ILE A 180 -1.90 -15.67 1.39
N PHE A 181 -1.88 -16.80 0.73
CA PHE A 181 -1.31 -16.95 -0.61
C PHE A 181 -2.36 -17.40 -1.61
N SER A 182 -2.41 -16.76 -2.78
CA SER A 182 -3.13 -17.24 -3.94
C SER A 182 -2.24 -17.24 -5.18
N LYS A 183 -2.20 -18.37 -5.88
CA LYS A 183 -1.49 -18.46 -7.16
C LYS A 183 -2.25 -17.79 -8.30
N GLY A 184 -3.57 -17.67 -8.20
CA GLY A 184 -4.44 -17.02 -9.16
C GLY A 184 -5.20 -15.87 -8.49
N ASP A 185 -6.28 -15.44 -9.15
CA ASP A 185 -7.12 -14.33 -8.70
C ASP A 185 -7.68 -14.55 -7.30
N LEU A 186 -7.61 -13.51 -6.49
CA LEU A 186 -8.14 -13.46 -5.14
C LEU A 186 -9.05 -12.25 -4.95
N THR A 187 -10.26 -12.48 -4.46
CA THR A 187 -11.11 -11.41 -3.95
C THR A 187 -11.26 -11.55 -2.44
N ILE A 188 -11.07 -10.46 -1.68
CA ILE A 188 -11.40 -10.40 -0.25
C ILE A 188 -12.49 -9.36 -0.05
N ASN A 189 -13.62 -9.79 0.54
CA ASN A 189 -14.77 -8.90 0.73
C ASN A 189 -15.43 -9.08 2.10
N GLY A 190 -16.45 -8.27 2.37
CA GLY A 190 -17.21 -8.31 3.62
C GLY A 190 -16.95 -7.10 4.50
N SER A 191 -17.59 -7.08 5.69
CA SER A 191 -17.56 -5.92 6.58
C SER A 191 -16.82 -6.17 7.91
N ALA A 192 -16.36 -7.40 8.12
CA ALA A 192 -15.74 -7.82 9.38
C ALA A 192 -14.25 -7.40 9.48
N THR A 193 -13.62 -7.79 10.58
CA THR A 193 -12.21 -7.51 10.84
C THR A 193 -11.33 -8.72 10.46
N LEU A 194 -10.21 -8.45 9.79
CA LEU A 194 -9.13 -9.40 9.55
C LEU A 194 -7.80 -8.84 10.08
N ASN A 195 -7.23 -9.54 11.06
CA ASN A 195 -5.89 -9.27 11.56
C ASN A 195 -4.92 -10.26 10.91
N ILE A 196 -3.81 -9.77 10.38
CA ILE A 196 -2.73 -10.57 9.79
C ILE A 196 -1.42 -10.22 10.50
N ASP A 197 -0.69 -11.25 10.92
CA ASP A 197 0.63 -11.12 11.53
C ASP A 197 1.61 -12.03 10.77
N ALA A 198 2.27 -11.47 9.77
CA ALA A 198 3.24 -12.14 8.90
C ALA A 198 4.64 -12.04 9.51
N LYS A 199 5.06 -13.11 10.17
CA LYS A 199 6.30 -13.14 10.96
C LYS A 199 7.53 -13.50 10.15
N LYS A 200 7.36 -13.85 8.88
CA LYS A 200 8.46 -14.27 8.02
C LYS A 200 8.62 -13.40 6.80
N ASN A 201 7.54 -13.16 6.07
CA ASN A 201 7.58 -12.40 4.82
C ASN A 201 6.25 -11.64 4.64
N ASN A 202 5.45 -11.97 3.62
CA ASN A 202 4.33 -11.16 3.19
C ASN A 202 3.04 -11.42 3.98
N GLY A 203 2.20 -10.41 4.09
CA GLY A 203 0.86 -10.53 4.67
C GLY A 203 -0.09 -11.28 3.74
N ILE A 204 -0.35 -10.71 2.57
CA ILE A 204 -1.20 -11.27 1.51
C ILE A 204 -0.40 -11.22 0.20
N LYS A 205 -0.31 -12.38 -0.48
CA LYS A 205 0.34 -12.50 -1.78
C LYS A 205 -0.61 -13.11 -2.80
N ALA A 206 -0.75 -12.47 -3.96
CA ALA A 206 -1.45 -13.00 -5.12
C ALA A 206 -0.56 -12.91 -6.36
N ASN A 207 -0.38 -14.03 -7.06
CA ASN A 207 0.47 -14.04 -8.26
C ASN A 207 -0.26 -13.52 -9.51
N ASP A 208 -1.59 -13.42 -9.46
CA ASP A 208 -2.40 -12.73 -10.48
C ASP A 208 -3.00 -11.48 -9.82
N SER A 209 -4.34 -11.34 -9.77
CA SER A 209 -5.01 -10.13 -9.29
C SER A 209 -5.52 -10.27 -7.85
N LEU A 210 -5.52 -9.17 -7.10
CA LEU A 210 -6.18 -9.03 -5.80
C LEU A 210 -7.20 -7.90 -5.83
N HIS A 211 -8.48 -8.24 -5.61
CA HIS A 211 -9.54 -7.26 -5.41
C HIS A 211 -10.03 -7.26 -3.96
N MET A 212 -10.20 -6.08 -3.36
CA MET A 212 -10.75 -6.01 -2.01
C MET A 212 -11.88 -4.99 -1.93
N THR A 213 -13.00 -5.41 -1.31
CA THR A 213 -14.16 -4.53 -1.11
C THR A 213 -14.65 -4.57 0.33
N GLY A 214 -14.60 -3.39 1.00
CA GLY A 214 -15.00 -3.28 2.40
C GLY A 214 -14.02 -3.95 3.38
N GLY A 215 -14.46 -4.14 4.62
CA GLY A 215 -13.68 -4.75 5.70
C GLY A 215 -12.75 -3.81 6.46
N THR A 216 -12.31 -4.31 7.62
CA THR A 216 -11.31 -3.63 8.45
C THR A 216 -10.10 -4.55 8.61
N TYR A 217 -8.93 -4.03 8.29
CA TYR A 217 -7.69 -4.82 8.24
C TYR A 217 -6.64 -4.22 9.16
N LYS A 218 -5.99 -5.07 9.93
CA LYS A 218 -4.76 -4.74 10.62
C LYS A 218 -3.69 -5.73 10.18
N ILE A 219 -2.66 -5.23 9.52
CA ILE A 219 -1.61 -6.08 8.94
C ILE A 219 -0.26 -5.65 9.51
N THR A 220 0.48 -6.60 10.02
CA THR A 220 1.91 -6.46 10.35
C THR A 220 2.68 -7.49 9.55
N SER A 221 3.80 -7.11 8.94
CA SER A 221 4.62 -7.99 8.10
C SER A 221 6.11 -7.69 8.21
N VAL A 222 6.92 -8.73 8.07
CA VAL A 222 8.38 -8.63 7.95
C VAL A 222 8.81 -8.38 6.50
N GLY A 223 8.01 -8.82 5.54
CA GLY A 223 8.09 -8.40 4.13
C GLY A 223 7.00 -7.39 3.80
N ASP A 224 6.46 -7.48 2.58
CA ASP A 224 5.37 -6.63 2.13
C ASP A 224 4.07 -6.98 2.86
N ALA A 225 3.23 -5.99 3.16
CA ALA A 225 1.91 -6.33 3.68
C ALA A 225 0.99 -6.86 2.56
N PHE A 226 1.08 -6.28 1.37
CA PHE A 226 0.49 -6.79 0.14
C PHE A 226 1.58 -6.94 -0.91
N ASN A 227 1.66 -8.14 -1.52
CA ASN A 227 2.56 -8.44 -2.63
C ASN A 227 1.75 -9.07 -3.76
N VAL A 228 1.47 -8.31 -4.80
CA VAL A 228 0.59 -8.70 -5.91
C VAL A 228 1.35 -8.55 -7.22
N ASN A 229 1.10 -9.42 -8.20
CA ASN A 229 1.82 -9.29 -9.46
C ASN A 229 1.09 -8.42 -10.48
N ASP A 230 -0.18 -8.70 -10.77
CA ASP A 230 -0.80 -8.14 -11.98
C ASP A 230 -1.66 -6.92 -11.71
N GLU A 231 -2.60 -7.03 -10.77
CA GLU A 231 -3.58 -5.97 -10.49
C GLU A 231 -3.98 -5.95 -9.01
N LEU A 232 -3.96 -4.78 -8.39
CA LEU A 232 -4.46 -4.58 -7.04
C LEU A 232 -5.52 -3.49 -7.00
N ASN A 233 -6.78 -3.87 -6.72
CA ASN A 233 -7.90 -2.94 -6.63
C ASN A 233 -8.51 -2.95 -5.23
N LEU A 234 -8.52 -1.80 -4.55
CA LEU A 234 -9.04 -1.64 -3.20
C LEU A 234 -10.17 -0.61 -3.17
N MET A 235 -11.34 -1.01 -2.61
CA MET A 235 -12.49 -0.12 -2.51
C MET A 235 -13.18 -0.23 -1.13
N GLY A 236 -13.34 0.91 -0.46
CA GLY A 236 -14.13 1.01 0.78
C GLY A 236 -13.54 0.27 1.97
N THR A 237 -12.24 0.02 1.96
CA THR A 237 -11.52 -0.68 3.03
C THR A 237 -11.05 0.29 4.12
N THR A 238 -10.92 -0.22 5.35
CA THR A 238 -10.24 0.49 6.45
C THR A 238 -9.02 -0.30 6.86
N MET A 239 -7.82 0.27 6.74
CA MET A 239 -6.57 -0.44 6.93
C MET A 239 -5.62 0.28 7.89
N THR A 240 -4.96 -0.50 8.74
CA THR A 240 -3.77 -0.08 9.48
C THR A 240 -2.67 -1.08 9.13
N ILE A 241 -1.58 -0.59 8.53
CA ILE A 241 -0.50 -1.41 7.98
C ILE A 241 0.81 -0.98 8.62
N GLU A 242 1.61 -1.96 9.03
CA GLU A 242 2.99 -1.80 9.45
C GLU A 242 3.83 -2.92 8.80
N ALA A 243 4.63 -2.58 7.79
CA ALA A 243 5.48 -3.47 7.02
C ALA A 243 6.96 -3.10 7.21
N GLU A 244 7.87 -4.08 7.24
CA GLU A 244 9.31 -3.81 7.26
C GLU A 244 9.87 -3.55 5.84
N GLU A 245 9.15 -3.97 4.79
CA GLU A 245 9.35 -3.66 3.36
C GLU A 245 8.20 -2.79 2.86
N ASP A 246 7.62 -3.07 1.68
CA ASP A 246 6.53 -2.26 1.12
C ASP A 246 5.20 -2.52 1.84
N ALA A 247 4.43 -1.45 2.07
CA ALA A 247 3.12 -1.67 2.68
C ALA A 247 2.09 -2.17 1.66
N VAL A 248 2.06 -1.58 0.46
CA VAL A 248 1.13 -1.98 -0.60
C VAL A 248 1.90 -2.04 -1.91
N LYS A 249 2.16 -3.26 -2.40
CA LYS A 249 2.96 -3.49 -3.60
C LYS A 249 2.17 -4.25 -4.67
N VAL A 250 2.19 -3.73 -5.90
CA VAL A 250 1.87 -4.48 -7.11
C VAL A 250 3.00 -4.32 -8.11
N ASP A 251 3.65 -5.42 -8.45
CA ASP A 251 4.85 -5.37 -9.29
C ASP A 251 4.96 -6.63 -10.16
N ASN A 252 5.14 -6.43 -11.46
CA ASN A 252 5.37 -7.48 -12.43
C ASN A 252 6.59 -7.14 -13.29
N ASP A 253 7.69 -7.80 -12.99
CA ASP A 253 8.97 -7.63 -13.71
C ASP A 253 8.95 -8.22 -15.12
N ASP A 254 8.06 -9.19 -15.38
CA ASP A 254 8.02 -9.95 -16.63
C ASP A 254 7.08 -9.32 -17.67
N ASP A 255 5.96 -8.69 -17.24
CA ASP A 255 4.95 -8.08 -18.11
C ASP A 255 4.66 -6.62 -17.71
N THR A 256 5.24 -5.68 -18.42
CA THR A 256 5.07 -4.23 -18.18
C THR A 256 3.66 -3.70 -18.52
N SER A 257 2.77 -4.53 -19.03
CA SER A 257 1.36 -4.15 -19.33
C SER A 257 0.43 -4.31 -18.13
N VAL A 258 0.87 -4.97 -17.07
CA VAL A 258 0.19 -5.20 -15.80
C VAL A 258 0.90 -4.45 -14.65
N GLY A 259 0.76 -4.87 -13.40
CA GLY A 259 1.30 -4.17 -12.25
C GLY A 259 0.50 -2.92 -11.90
N THR A 260 -0.81 -2.91 -12.13
CA THR A 260 -1.67 -1.73 -11.99
C THR A 260 -2.38 -1.68 -10.65
N MET A 261 -2.64 -0.46 -10.15
CA MET A 261 -3.33 -0.26 -8.86
C MET A 261 -4.46 0.77 -8.97
N TYR A 262 -5.62 0.42 -8.40
CA TYR A 262 -6.76 1.33 -8.27
C TYR A 262 -7.25 1.41 -6.83
N LEU A 263 -7.35 2.62 -6.29
CA LEU A 263 -7.73 2.90 -4.90
C LEU A 263 -8.93 3.86 -4.85
N SER A 264 -10.02 3.45 -4.18
CA SER A 264 -11.24 4.26 -4.05
C SER A 264 -11.91 4.10 -2.68
N ASP A 265 -12.32 5.20 -2.08
CA ASP A 265 -13.08 5.24 -0.81
C ASP A 265 -12.41 4.50 0.37
N ASN A 266 -11.08 4.31 0.33
CA ASN A 266 -10.35 3.65 1.40
C ASN A 266 -9.99 4.62 2.54
N THR A 267 -9.77 4.08 3.74
CA THR A 267 -9.13 4.78 4.86
C THR A 267 -7.91 3.97 5.27
N MET A 268 -6.72 4.50 5.02
CA MET A 268 -5.47 3.78 5.24
C MET A 268 -4.51 4.58 6.11
N THR A 269 -3.90 3.90 7.09
CA THR A 269 -2.75 4.41 7.84
C THR A 269 -1.61 3.43 7.65
N ILE A 270 -0.48 3.92 7.14
CA ILE A 270 0.63 3.14 6.62
C ILE A 270 1.92 3.53 7.33
N LYS A 271 2.69 2.51 7.71
CA LYS A 271 4.11 2.60 8.01
C LYS A 271 4.82 1.51 7.22
N ALA A 272 5.76 1.91 6.40
CA ALA A 272 6.59 1.02 5.60
C ALA A 272 8.07 1.21 5.95
N GLY A 273 8.84 0.16 5.75
CA GLY A 273 10.30 0.22 5.82
C GLY A 273 10.90 0.68 4.50
N ASP A 274 10.21 0.37 3.41
CA ASP A 274 10.47 0.82 2.04
C ASP A 274 9.30 1.65 1.54
N ASP A 275 8.54 1.26 0.52
CA ASP A 275 7.52 2.12 -0.07
C ASP A 275 6.16 2.03 0.64
N GLY A 276 5.51 3.20 0.76
CA GLY A 276 4.15 3.25 1.30
C GLY A 276 3.14 2.59 0.36
N ILE A 277 3.15 2.99 -0.91
CA ILE A 277 2.29 2.45 -1.97
C ILE A 277 3.11 2.38 -3.25
N HIS A 278 3.32 1.19 -3.80
CA HIS A 278 4.12 0.94 -4.99
C HIS A 278 3.34 0.21 -6.08
N ALA A 279 3.41 0.70 -7.32
CA ALA A 279 2.87 0.05 -8.51
C ALA A 279 3.86 0.14 -9.68
N SER A 280 4.34 -0.99 -10.20
CA SER A 280 5.19 -0.96 -11.41
C SER A 280 4.46 -0.45 -12.67
N GLY A 281 3.13 -0.49 -12.66
CA GLY A 281 2.24 0.06 -13.69
C GLY A 281 1.57 1.38 -13.27
N ASN A 282 0.36 1.59 -13.75
CA ASN A 282 -0.40 2.81 -13.45
C ASN A 282 -1.05 2.73 -12.06
N LEU A 283 -0.86 3.76 -11.26
CA LEU A 283 -1.51 3.94 -9.96
C LEU A 283 -2.57 5.04 -10.06
N ILE A 284 -3.80 4.73 -9.62
CA ILE A 284 -4.93 5.65 -9.63
C ILE A 284 -5.55 5.74 -8.25
N ILE A 285 -5.62 6.93 -7.68
CA ILE A 285 -6.34 7.24 -6.45
C ILE A 285 -7.54 8.11 -6.80
N ASP A 286 -8.74 7.52 -6.74
CA ASP A 286 -9.98 8.23 -7.07
C ASP A 286 -10.57 8.98 -5.87
N SER A 287 -10.44 8.40 -4.67
CA SER A 287 -11.00 8.96 -3.44
C SER A 287 -10.45 8.23 -2.22
N GLY A 288 -10.78 8.73 -1.01
CA GLY A 288 -10.41 8.10 0.25
C GLY A 288 -9.54 8.99 1.13
N THR A 289 -9.02 8.40 2.18
CA THR A 289 -8.07 9.05 3.11
C THR A 289 -6.87 8.13 3.28
N TYR A 290 -5.70 8.64 2.94
CA TYR A 290 -4.45 7.89 2.97
C TYR A 290 -3.44 8.67 3.80
N LYS A 291 -2.85 8.00 4.77
CA LYS A 291 -1.82 8.57 5.61
C LYS A 291 -0.61 7.64 5.63
N VAL A 292 0.43 8.02 4.93
CA VAL A 292 1.74 7.39 5.00
C VAL A 292 2.52 8.11 6.10
N GLU A 293 2.62 7.47 7.28
CA GLU A 293 3.29 8.06 8.45
C GLU A 293 4.80 7.86 8.42
N LYS A 294 5.27 6.88 7.64
CA LYS A 294 6.67 6.56 7.44
C LYS A 294 6.83 5.70 6.21
N SER A 295 7.80 6.04 5.36
CA SER A 295 8.27 5.24 4.22
C SER A 295 9.67 5.69 3.79
N THR A 296 10.30 4.97 2.88
CA THR A 296 11.41 5.44 2.06
C THR A 296 10.85 6.30 0.95
N GLU A 297 10.13 5.74 0.00
CA GLU A 297 9.28 6.47 -0.93
C GLU A 297 7.81 6.42 -0.50
N GLY A 298 7.09 7.52 -0.73
CA GLY A 298 5.72 7.62 -0.24
C GLY A 298 4.72 6.87 -1.11
N ILE A 299 4.65 7.28 -2.37
CA ILE A 299 3.75 6.75 -3.39
C ILE A 299 4.53 6.65 -4.69
N GLU A 300 4.73 5.44 -5.20
CA GLU A 300 5.43 5.19 -6.45
C GLU A 300 4.51 4.56 -7.50
N GLY A 301 4.74 4.90 -8.77
CA GLY A 301 4.07 4.27 -9.90
C GLY A 301 4.68 4.67 -11.23
N LYS A 302 4.54 3.82 -12.27
CA LYS A 302 4.89 4.24 -13.65
C LYS A 302 4.19 5.55 -14.00
N SER A 303 2.90 5.65 -13.65
CA SER A 303 2.18 6.91 -13.64
C SER A 303 1.31 6.98 -12.38
N VAL A 304 1.27 8.15 -11.76
CA VAL A 304 0.46 8.40 -10.57
C VAL A 304 -0.64 9.39 -10.92
N THR A 305 -1.90 8.96 -10.79
CA THR A 305 -3.08 9.81 -11.02
C THR A 305 -3.88 9.97 -9.75
N ILE A 306 -4.06 11.19 -9.28
CA ILE A 306 -4.91 11.55 -8.14
C ILE A 306 -6.13 12.32 -8.66
N ASN A 307 -7.29 11.67 -8.60
CA ASN A 307 -8.56 12.25 -9.01
C ASN A 307 -9.34 12.84 -7.83
N GLY A 308 -8.94 12.53 -6.59
CA GLY A 308 -9.57 13.02 -5.36
C GLY A 308 -8.97 12.38 -4.11
N GLY A 309 -9.61 12.63 -2.97
CA GLY A 309 -9.19 12.10 -1.67
C GLY A 309 -8.38 13.10 -0.82
N ASN A 310 -8.01 12.65 0.37
CA ASN A 310 -7.12 13.38 1.27
C ASN A 310 -5.90 12.49 1.54
N ILE A 311 -4.74 12.93 1.10
CA ILE A 311 -3.52 12.14 1.08
C ILE A 311 -2.45 12.91 1.84
N ASP A 312 -1.96 12.31 2.92
CA ASP A 312 -0.86 12.82 3.74
C ASP A 312 0.31 11.85 3.64
N VAL A 313 1.45 12.32 3.17
CA VAL A 313 2.66 11.51 2.95
C VAL A 313 3.84 12.09 3.70
N TYR A 314 4.52 11.24 4.46
CA TYR A 314 5.87 11.48 4.93
C TYR A 314 6.81 10.38 4.39
N ALA A 315 7.84 10.80 3.64
CA ALA A 315 8.87 9.93 3.09
C ALA A 315 10.27 10.43 3.48
N THR A 316 11.24 9.52 3.53
CA THR A 316 12.64 9.86 3.80
C THR A 316 13.45 10.12 2.53
N ASP A 317 12.92 9.68 1.41
CA ASP A 317 13.35 9.95 0.03
C ASP A 317 12.21 10.67 -0.69
N ASP A 318 11.73 10.23 -1.85
CA ASP A 318 10.72 10.95 -2.61
C ASP A 318 9.29 10.74 -2.06
N GLY A 319 8.52 11.82 -2.07
CA GLY A 319 7.15 11.78 -1.56
C GLY A 319 6.17 11.12 -2.52
N VAL A 320 6.19 11.52 -3.77
CA VAL A 320 5.49 10.88 -4.89
C VAL A 320 6.47 10.73 -6.03
N ASN A 321 6.71 9.50 -6.47
CA ASN A 321 7.62 9.17 -7.56
C ASN A 321 6.85 8.59 -8.76
N ALA A 322 6.90 9.24 -9.91
CA ALA A 322 6.40 8.70 -11.17
C ALA A 322 7.59 8.22 -12.02
N ALA A 323 7.89 6.94 -11.97
CA ALA A 323 9.06 6.36 -12.61
C ALA A 323 8.81 4.95 -13.13
N ASN A 324 9.46 4.57 -14.22
CA ASN A 324 9.60 3.18 -14.65
C ASN A 324 10.71 3.09 -15.70
N ALA A 325 11.75 2.33 -15.42
CA ALA A 325 12.93 2.19 -16.30
C ALA A 325 12.64 1.53 -17.66
N ASN A 326 11.52 0.82 -17.80
CA ASN A 326 11.12 0.11 -19.02
C ASN A 326 10.05 0.84 -19.82
N ALA A 327 9.48 1.93 -19.30
CA ALA A 327 8.45 2.71 -19.96
C ALA A 327 9.05 3.82 -20.84
N SER A 328 8.28 4.29 -21.83
CA SER A 328 8.62 5.52 -22.54
C SER A 328 8.29 6.74 -21.67
N GLN A 329 9.07 7.81 -21.79
CA GLN A 329 8.85 9.04 -21.03
C GLN A 329 7.41 9.58 -21.13
N SER A 330 6.74 9.38 -22.25
CA SER A 330 5.34 9.80 -22.46
C SER A 330 4.29 8.96 -21.70
N GLU A 331 4.69 7.84 -21.14
CA GLU A 331 3.84 6.98 -20.28
C GLU A 331 4.04 7.27 -18.81
N ILE A 332 5.10 8.02 -18.48
CA ILE A 332 5.46 8.38 -17.10
C ILE A 332 4.90 9.78 -16.81
N PHE A 333 4.12 9.92 -15.77
CA PHE A 333 3.59 11.21 -15.36
C PHE A 333 3.01 11.21 -13.94
N PHE A 334 3.11 12.33 -13.26
CA PHE A 334 2.25 12.68 -12.14
C PHE A 334 1.06 13.52 -12.62
N LYS A 335 -0.15 13.17 -12.22
CA LYS A 335 -1.37 13.90 -12.58
C LYS A 335 -2.28 14.09 -11.40
N MET A 336 -2.71 15.34 -11.15
CA MET A 336 -3.73 15.63 -10.13
C MET A 336 -4.87 16.48 -10.72
N THR A 337 -6.12 16.04 -10.44
CA THR A 337 -7.34 16.70 -10.95
C THR A 337 -8.23 17.27 -9.85
N ASP A 338 -8.18 16.69 -8.63
CA ASP A 338 -8.96 17.13 -7.45
C ASP A 338 -8.33 16.53 -6.18
N GLY A 339 -8.87 16.86 -4.99
CA GLY A 339 -8.44 16.33 -3.69
C GLY A 339 -7.41 17.19 -2.99
N THR A 340 -6.80 16.65 -1.95
CA THR A 340 -5.73 17.29 -1.18
C THR A 340 -4.55 16.32 -1.06
N LEU A 341 -3.38 16.79 -1.45
CA LEU A 341 -2.11 16.07 -1.31
C LEU A 341 -1.16 16.91 -0.44
N ASN A 342 -0.82 16.40 0.72
CA ASN A 342 0.20 16.97 1.60
C ASN A 342 1.39 16.03 1.59
N VAL A 343 2.57 16.56 1.25
CA VAL A 343 3.82 15.81 1.20
C VAL A 343 4.86 16.50 2.03
N GLU A 344 5.50 15.75 2.92
CA GLU A 344 6.69 16.15 3.64
C GLU A 344 7.78 15.12 3.39
N VAL A 345 8.95 15.56 2.93
CA VAL A 345 10.09 14.68 2.69
C VAL A 345 11.24 14.98 3.65
N GLY A 346 12.15 14.00 3.78
CA GLY A 346 13.36 14.10 4.57
C GLY A 346 14.32 15.18 4.10
N GLN A 347 15.52 15.22 4.66
CA GLN A 347 16.58 16.11 4.21
C GLN A 347 17.56 15.32 3.34
N GLY A 348 17.95 15.88 2.21
CA GLY A 348 18.90 15.27 1.28
C GLY A 348 18.57 15.65 -0.16
N ASP A 349 18.90 14.76 -1.07
CA ASP A 349 18.48 14.80 -2.46
C ASP A 349 17.14 14.07 -2.53
N THR A 350 16.06 14.77 -2.12
CA THR A 350 14.72 14.22 -1.90
C THR A 350 13.70 15.19 -2.44
N ASP A 351 12.76 14.70 -3.24
CA ASP A 351 11.77 15.52 -3.91
C ASP A 351 10.34 15.19 -3.43
N PRO A 352 9.55 16.20 -2.99
CA PRO A 352 8.16 15.99 -2.66
C PRO A 352 7.35 15.37 -3.81
N ILE A 353 7.63 15.77 -5.05
CA ILE A 353 7.08 15.14 -6.25
C ILE A 353 8.19 15.03 -7.29
N ASP A 354 8.59 13.79 -7.60
CA ASP A 354 9.47 13.44 -8.71
C ASP A 354 8.69 12.80 -9.86
N SER A 355 9.10 13.07 -11.09
CA SER A 355 8.57 12.42 -12.29
C SER A 355 9.62 12.31 -13.37
N ASN A 356 10.02 11.11 -13.74
CA ASN A 356 10.83 10.90 -14.94
C ASN A 356 10.06 11.22 -16.25
N GLY A 357 8.90 11.84 -16.15
CA GLY A 357 8.05 12.26 -17.27
C GLY A 357 7.40 13.61 -17.03
N ASP A 358 6.09 13.68 -17.28
CA ASP A 358 5.33 14.92 -17.19
C ASP A 358 4.70 15.14 -15.81
N ILE A 359 4.50 16.41 -15.44
CA ILE A 359 3.65 16.81 -14.30
C ILE A 359 2.42 17.56 -14.81
N ILE A 360 1.22 17.11 -14.41
CA ILE A 360 -0.06 17.65 -14.89
C ILE A 360 -0.96 17.97 -13.70
N VAL A 361 -1.13 19.24 -13.38
CA VAL A 361 -2.04 19.70 -12.32
C VAL A 361 -3.15 20.54 -12.92
N SER A 362 -4.38 20.06 -12.78
CA SER A 362 -5.59 20.76 -13.29
C SER A 362 -6.61 21.10 -12.20
N GLY A 363 -6.38 20.67 -10.95
CA GLY A 363 -7.24 20.95 -9.80
C GLY A 363 -6.66 20.38 -8.52
N GLY A 364 -7.38 20.54 -7.41
CA GLY A 364 -6.98 20.08 -6.09
C GLY A 364 -6.10 21.05 -5.32
N THR A 365 -5.60 20.61 -4.19
CA THR A 365 -4.68 21.35 -3.32
C THR A 365 -3.44 20.50 -3.08
N ILE A 366 -2.26 21.06 -3.38
CA ILE A 366 -0.96 20.40 -3.19
C ILE A 366 -0.15 21.24 -2.19
N ASN A 367 0.25 20.66 -1.08
CA ASN A 367 1.09 21.28 -0.09
C ASN A 367 2.38 20.47 0.06
N LEU A 368 3.50 21.04 -0.34
CA LEU A 368 4.80 20.40 -0.34
C LEU A 368 5.70 21.01 0.74
N THR A 369 6.41 20.17 1.45
CA THR A 369 7.43 20.55 2.43
C THR A 369 8.71 19.76 2.15
N GLY A 370 9.78 20.46 1.75
CA GLY A 370 11.05 19.86 1.36
C GLY A 370 12.06 20.93 0.94
N GLN A 371 13.22 20.51 0.45
CA GLN A 371 14.24 21.42 -0.09
C GLN A 371 13.89 21.89 -1.50
N SER A 372 13.25 21.01 -2.26
CA SER A 372 12.68 21.26 -3.59
C SER A 372 11.16 21.27 -3.53
N GLY A 373 10.49 21.32 -4.65
CA GLY A 373 9.03 21.12 -4.75
C GLY A 373 8.70 20.05 -5.76
N PHE A 374 9.27 20.19 -6.94
CA PHE A 374 9.07 19.30 -8.07
C PHE A 374 10.39 19.04 -8.78
N ASP A 375 10.67 17.78 -9.09
CA ASP A 375 11.63 17.38 -10.10
C ASP A 375 10.90 16.69 -11.26
N PHE A 376 11.32 16.91 -12.51
CA PHE A 376 10.70 16.26 -13.67
C PHE A 376 11.58 16.32 -14.91
N ASP A 377 11.58 15.23 -15.67
CA ASP A 377 12.32 15.12 -16.93
C ASP A 377 11.55 15.61 -18.16
N GLY A 378 10.22 15.64 -18.08
CA GLY A 378 9.32 16.03 -19.18
C GLY A 378 8.88 17.49 -19.13
N SER A 379 7.58 17.70 -19.22
CA SER A 379 6.96 19.02 -19.17
C SER A 379 6.01 19.18 -17.99
N ALA A 380 5.83 20.43 -17.52
CA ALA A 380 4.83 20.73 -16.49
C ALA A 380 3.65 21.50 -17.08
N THR A 381 2.43 21.01 -16.80
CA THR A 381 1.17 21.66 -17.15
C THR A 381 0.40 22.02 -15.88
N TYR A 382 0.17 23.33 -15.66
CA TYR A 382 -0.59 23.81 -14.51
C TYR A 382 -1.75 24.68 -14.99
N THR A 383 -2.97 24.16 -14.91
CA THR A 383 -4.19 24.82 -15.42
C THR A 383 -5.22 25.10 -14.34
N GLY A 384 -5.02 24.62 -13.12
CA GLY A 384 -5.92 24.84 -11.98
C GLY A 384 -5.44 24.18 -10.71
N GLY A 385 -6.10 24.49 -9.60
CA GLY A 385 -5.74 24.05 -8.25
C GLY A 385 -4.90 25.07 -7.48
N ASP A 386 -4.55 24.72 -6.26
CA ASP A 386 -3.70 25.52 -5.38
C ASP A 386 -2.45 24.72 -5.02
N ILE A 387 -1.27 25.30 -5.23
CA ILE A 387 0.02 24.70 -4.90
C ILE A 387 0.74 25.59 -3.89
N THR A 388 1.24 25.01 -2.81
CA THR A 388 2.17 25.67 -1.87
C THR A 388 3.43 24.84 -1.71
N ILE A 389 4.57 25.51 -1.62
CA ILE A 389 5.87 24.91 -1.28
C ILE A 389 6.39 25.64 -0.05
N ASN A 390 6.61 24.93 1.04
CA ASN A 390 7.03 25.51 2.32
C ASN A 390 6.14 26.67 2.80
N GLY A 391 4.81 26.57 2.52
CA GLY A 391 3.81 27.57 2.85
C GLY A 391 3.71 28.74 1.87
N GLU A 392 4.56 28.81 0.86
CA GLU A 392 4.53 29.86 -0.17
C GLU A 392 3.71 29.41 -1.38
N LYS A 393 2.70 30.23 -1.76
CA LYS A 393 1.82 29.93 -2.90
C LYS A 393 2.58 30.02 -4.23
N GLN A 394 2.41 29.00 -5.06
CA GLN A 394 2.99 28.93 -6.38
C GLN A 394 1.98 29.36 -7.45
N THR A 395 2.46 29.97 -8.53
CA THR A 395 1.67 30.35 -9.71
C THR A 395 2.07 29.58 -10.97
N LYS A 396 3.11 28.78 -10.89
CA LYS A 396 3.65 27.90 -11.93
C LYS A 396 4.35 26.72 -11.26
N ILE A 397 4.53 25.64 -11.97
CA ILE A 397 5.38 24.52 -11.59
C ILE A 397 6.75 24.76 -12.23
N GLU A 398 7.78 24.79 -11.41
CA GLU A 398 9.18 24.92 -11.86
C GLU A 398 9.95 23.69 -11.44
N ASN A 399 10.83 23.22 -12.33
CA ASN A 399 11.76 22.15 -12.00
C ASN A 399 12.81 22.68 -11.02
N SER A 400 12.96 21.99 -9.89
CA SER A 400 13.83 22.43 -8.79
C SER A 400 15.21 21.77 -8.81
N MET A 401 15.56 21.01 -9.86
CA MET A 401 16.86 20.32 -9.91
C MET A 401 18.02 21.26 -9.56
N PRO A 402 18.80 20.99 -8.53
CA PRO A 402 20.04 21.72 -8.28
C PRO A 402 21.08 21.30 -9.32
N GLY A 403 21.13 21.93 -10.47
CA GLY A 403 22.25 21.81 -11.40
C GLY A 403 21.96 21.56 -12.87
N GLY A 404 20.73 21.49 -13.34
CA GLY A 404 20.38 21.12 -14.72
C GLY A 404 19.80 22.22 -15.61
N GLY A 405 20.02 23.49 -15.40
CA GLY A 405 19.43 24.57 -16.23
C GLY A 405 20.26 25.82 -16.30
N GLY A 406 21.43 25.74 -16.89
CA GLY A 406 22.07 26.97 -17.38
C GLY A 406 21.21 27.59 -18.50
N PRO A 407 20.92 28.94 -18.47
CA PRO A 407 20.15 29.54 -19.54
C PRO A 407 20.87 29.34 -20.87
N GLN A 408 20.18 28.83 -21.88
CA GLN A 408 20.65 28.90 -23.28
C GLN A 408 20.94 30.36 -23.60
N GLY A 409 22.20 30.73 -23.49
CA GLY A 409 22.71 32.01 -23.89
C GLY A 409 22.69 32.11 -25.41
N ASP A 410 21.87 33.02 -25.88
CA ASP A 410 21.84 33.52 -27.24
C ASP A 410 23.24 33.89 -27.76
N GLY A 411 23.46 33.53 -28.99
CA GLY A 411 24.60 33.76 -29.86
C GLY A 411 25.60 34.84 -29.55
N GLY A 412 26.84 34.47 -29.50
CA GLY A 412 28.01 35.35 -29.64
C GLY A 412 28.98 34.78 -30.68
N PRO A 413 29.68 35.64 -31.47
CA PRO A 413 30.11 35.33 -32.82
C PRO A 413 31.41 34.53 -32.91
N GLN A 414 31.50 33.81 -34.02
CA GLN A 414 32.70 33.11 -34.50
C GLN A 414 33.97 34.01 -34.49
N GLY A 415 35.01 33.51 -33.84
CA GLY A 415 36.37 33.97 -33.94
C GLY A 415 37.28 32.82 -34.35
N GLY A 416 37.71 32.81 -35.63
CA GLY A 416 38.58 31.79 -36.18
C GLY A 416 40.02 31.88 -35.67
N GLY A 417 40.71 30.77 -35.63
CA GLY A 417 42.13 30.68 -35.34
C GLY A 417 42.64 29.28 -35.51
N GLN A 418 43.28 29.01 -36.63
CA GLN A 418 43.91 27.76 -37.07
C GLN A 418 45.34 27.61 -36.47
N PRO A 419 46.13 26.61 -36.86
CA PRO A 419 46.48 25.39 -36.06
C PRO A 419 47.99 25.29 -35.79
N GLY A 420 48.35 24.34 -34.98
CA GLY A 420 49.72 23.86 -34.81
C GLY A 420 49.68 22.67 -33.89
N GLY A 421 50.04 21.51 -34.17
CA GLY A 421 51.09 20.89 -34.94
C GLY A 421 52.16 20.28 -34.03
N PHE A 422 52.36 18.94 -34.17
CA PHE A 422 53.47 18.12 -33.61
C PHE A 422 53.38 17.78 -32.12
N GLY A 423 53.62 16.54 -31.66
CA GLY A 423 54.22 15.32 -32.23
C GLY A 423 54.75 14.48 -31.10
N GLY A 424 54.65 13.15 -31.25
CA GLY A 424 55.66 12.18 -30.89
C GLY A 424 55.75 11.65 -29.46
N GLY A 425 55.42 10.36 -29.33
CA GLY A 425 56.34 9.31 -28.96
C GLY A 425 56.51 8.97 -27.45
N HIS A 426 56.08 7.92 -27.02
CA HIS A 426 56.64 6.62 -26.56
C HIS A 426 55.55 5.81 -25.85
#